data_626440f7cbf7c73b76f89e504781fb65
#
_entry.id   626440f7cbf7c73b76f89e504781fb65
#
_cell.length_a   1.000
_cell.length_b   1.000
_cell.length_c   1.000
_cell.angle_alpha   90.00
_cell.angle_beta   90.00
_cell.angle_gamma   90.00
#
_symmetry.space_group_name_H-M   'P 1'
#
loop_
_entity.id
_entity.type
_entity.pdbx_description
1 polymer ?
#
loop_
_entity_poly.entity_id
_entity_poly.type
_entity_poly.pdbx_seq_one_letter_code
_entity_poly.pdbx_strand_id
1 'polypeptide(L)'
;MEAQITHKPWACYCLVSQSGSTYIGATVDVDRRLRQHNGELSGGAFATKRGSGWRRACHVVGFPDERAALQFEWRWKQLSRKEAAKNPMERRITALVTLLNMEKATSAARPFCEFEGPLQIHLELQEYRFLFEGKLFSYAVLIDAVS
;
A
#
# COMPACT_ATOMS: atom_id res chain seq x y z
N MET A 1 28.09 22.80 -5.27
CA MET A 1 27.03 21.99 -5.91
C MET A 1 26.60 20.92 -4.96
N GLU A 2 25.37 20.99 -4.52
CA GLU A 2 24.85 20.03 -3.56
C GLU A 2 24.64 18.67 -4.21
N ALA A 3 25.14 17.63 -3.56
CA ALA A 3 24.83 16.27 -3.96
C ALA A 3 23.35 16.03 -3.69
N GLN A 4 22.59 15.80 -4.73
CA GLN A 4 21.20 15.42 -4.57
C GLN A 4 21.13 14.03 -3.98
N ILE A 5 20.65 13.94 -2.75
CA ILE A 5 20.34 12.64 -2.15
C ILE A 5 19.03 12.19 -2.78
N THR A 6 19.13 11.31 -3.76
CA THR A 6 17.93 10.71 -4.34
C THR A 6 17.48 9.58 -3.45
N HIS A 7 16.43 9.80 -2.67
CA HIS A 7 15.75 8.73 -1.97
C HIS A 7 14.92 7.95 -3.00
N LYS A 8 15.09 6.64 -3.01
CA LYS A 8 14.23 5.80 -3.84
C LYS A 8 12.79 5.93 -3.33
N PRO A 9 11.81 6.14 -4.23
CA PRO A 9 10.42 6.37 -3.82
C PRO A 9 9.73 5.05 -3.47
N TRP A 10 10.01 4.53 -2.31
CA TRP A 10 9.37 3.30 -1.84
C TRP A 10 7.88 3.50 -1.67
N ALA A 11 7.10 2.53 -2.12
CA ALA A 11 5.65 2.49 -2.00
C ALA A 11 5.20 1.14 -1.51
N CYS A 12 4.11 1.12 -0.74
CA CYS A 12 3.36 -0.10 -0.43
C CYS A 12 2.09 -0.07 -1.25
N TYR A 13 1.75 -1.17 -1.91
CA TYR A 13 0.64 -1.22 -2.85
C TYR A 13 -0.28 -2.40 -2.56
N CYS A 14 -1.52 -2.27 -3.00
CA CYS A 14 -2.53 -3.32 -2.90
C CYS A 14 -3.08 -3.62 -4.28
N LEU A 15 -3.02 -4.89 -4.66
CA LEU A 15 -3.55 -5.38 -5.92
C LEU A 15 -4.82 -6.19 -5.70
N VAL A 16 -5.69 -6.21 -6.71
CA VAL A 16 -6.86 -7.08 -6.74
C VAL A 16 -6.91 -7.79 -8.10
N SER A 17 -7.18 -9.10 -8.09
CA SER A 17 -7.30 -9.90 -9.30
C SER A 17 -8.75 -9.90 -9.82
N GLN A 18 -8.96 -10.46 -11.01
CA GLN A 18 -10.30 -10.62 -11.55
C GLN A 18 -11.22 -11.45 -10.65
N SER A 19 -10.67 -12.42 -9.92
CA SER A 19 -11.43 -13.26 -9.01
C SER A 19 -11.66 -12.65 -7.63
N GLY A 20 -11.10 -11.45 -7.38
CA GLY A 20 -11.22 -10.77 -6.10
C GLY A 20 -10.13 -11.10 -5.10
N SER A 21 -9.13 -11.89 -5.47
CA SER A 21 -7.95 -12.12 -4.62
C SER A 21 -7.16 -10.84 -4.48
N THR A 22 -6.48 -10.67 -3.34
CA THR A 22 -5.71 -9.46 -3.06
C THR A 22 -4.26 -9.77 -2.75
N TYR A 23 -3.39 -8.79 -2.97
CA TYR A 23 -1.97 -8.91 -2.67
C TYR A 23 -1.43 -7.56 -2.21
N ILE A 24 -0.60 -7.58 -1.17
CA ILE A 24 0.11 -6.39 -0.67
C ILE A 24 1.61 -6.59 -0.90
N GLY A 25 2.27 -5.57 -1.40
CA GLY A 25 3.72 -5.59 -1.61
C GLY A 25 4.35 -4.22 -1.42
N ALA A 26 5.67 -4.19 -1.54
CA ALA A 26 6.44 -2.94 -1.51
C ALA A 26 7.36 -2.90 -2.71
N THR A 27 7.56 -1.70 -3.27
CA THR A 27 8.39 -1.54 -4.46
C THR A 27 8.83 -0.09 -4.60
N VAL A 28 9.87 0.14 -5.39
CA VAL A 28 10.28 1.50 -5.79
C VAL A 28 9.61 1.92 -7.11
N ASP A 29 8.94 1.01 -7.80
CA ASP A 29 8.31 1.27 -9.09
C ASP A 29 7.01 0.46 -9.19
N VAL A 30 5.88 1.11 -8.85
CA VAL A 30 4.58 0.44 -8.79
C VAL A 30 4.09 -0.02 -10.15
N ASP A 31 4.40 0.72 -11.21
CA ASP A 31 3.95 0.35 -12.57
C ASP A 31 4.70 -0.86 -13.09
N ARG A 32 6.02 -0.87 -12.93
CA ARG A 32 6.86 -2.02 -13.31
C ARG A 32 6.44 -3.26 -12.52
N ARG A 33 6.22 -3.11 -11.22
CA ARG A 33 5.86 -4.24 -10.36
C ARG A 33 4.51 -4.84 -10.76
N LEU A 34 3.54 -4.00 -11.13
CA LEU A 34 2.24 -4.49 -11.62
C LEU A 34 2.42 -5.32 -12.89
N ARG A 35 3.27 -4.86 -13.82
CA ARG A 35 3.56 -5.61 -15.04
C ARG A 35 4.21 -6.95 -14.76
N GLN A 36 5.09 -7.01 -13.74
CA GLN A 36 5.69 -8.26 -13.30
C GLN A 36 4.62 -9.22 -12.73
N HIS A 37 3.70 -8.72 -11.91
CA HIS A 37 2.63 -9.52 -11.34
C HIS A 37 1.70 -10.09 -12.41
N ASN A 38 1.46 -9.33 -13.48
CA ASN A 38 0.62 -9.76 -14.59
C ASN A 38 1.37 -10.62 -15.62
N GLY A 39 2.64 -10.90 -15.37
CA GLY A 39 3.43 -11.77 -16.26
C GLY A 39 3.95 -11.08 -17.51
N GLU A 40 3.80 -9.76 -17.64
CA GLU A 40 4.33 -9.00 -18.77
C GLU A 40 5.85 -8.84 -18.69
N LEU A 41 6.39 -8.89 -17.47
CA LEU A 41 7.82 -8.85 -17.19
C LEU A 41 8.17 -9.98 -16.23
N SER A 42 9.40 -10.48 -16.28
CA SER A 42 9.86 -11.49 -15.33
C SER A 42 9.98 -10.91 -13.92
N GLY A 43 9.91 -11.76 -12.89
CA GLY A 43 10.10 -11.37 -11.50
C GLY A 43 8.85 -11.17 -10.68
N GLY A 44 7.69 -11.62 -11.16
CA GLY A 44 6.46 -11.57 -10.39
C GLY A 44 6.51 -12.44 -9.13
N ALA A 45 5.79 -12.04 -8.09
CA ALA A 45 5.70 -12.80 -6.85
C ALA A 45 5.01 -14.15 -7.09
N PHE A 46 5.48 -15.19 -6.38
CA PHE A 46 4.90 -16.52 -6.51
C PHE A 46 3.38 -16.53 -6.23
N ALA A 47 2.96 -15.77 -5.21
CA ALA A 47 1.55 -15.69 -4.83
C ALA A 47 0.65 -15.13 -5.94
N THR A 48 1.19 -14.27 -6.84
CA THR A 48 0.39 -13.67 -7.91
C THR A 48 0.36 -14.50 -9.19
N LYS A 49 1.19 -15.52 -9.29
CA LYS A 49 1.21 -16.40 -10.48
C LYS A 49 -0.08 -17.18 -10.66
N ARG A 50 -0.83 -17.39 -9.59
CA ARG A 50 -2.12 -18.12 -9.63
C ARG A 50 -3.29 -17.20 -10.01
N GLY A 51 -3.08 -15.89 -9.96
CA GLY A 51 -4.10 -14.92 -10.34
C GLY A 51 -3.84 -14.37 -11.72
N SER A 52 -4.84 -13.75 -12.29
CA SER A 52 -4.74 -13.06 -13.56
C SER A 52 -5.50 -11.75 -13.50
N GLY A 53 -5.16 -10.83 -14.41
CA GLY A 53 -5.84 -9.55 -14.49
C GLY A 53 -5.70 -8.73 -13.20
N TRP A 54 -4.49 -8.66 -12.65
CA TRP A 54 -4.21 -7.86 -11.47
C TRP A 54 -4.32 -6.38 -11.80
N ARG A 55 -5.04 -5.65 -10.93
CA ARG A 55 -5.15 -4.19 -11.03
C ARG A 55 -4.70 -3.61 -9.68
N ARG A 56 -4.04 -2.47 -9.73
CA ARG A 56 -3.62 -1.79 -8.50
C ARG A 56 -4.79 -0.97 -7.96
N ALA A 57 -5.28 -1.33 -6.76
CA ALA A 57 -6.40 -0.65 -6.13
C ALA A 57 -5.95 0.66 -5.48
N CYS A 58 -4.83 0.62 -4.80
CA CYS A 58 -4.24 1.79 -4.14
C CYS A 58 -2.77 1.54 -3.85
N HIS A 59 -2.05 2.64 -3.59
CA HIS A 59 -0.69 2.55 -3.07
C HIS A 59 -0.41 3.71 -2.12
N VAL A 60 0.55 3.52 -1.23
CA VAL A 60 0.93 4.48 -0.20
C VAL A 60 2.38 4.86 -0.40
N VAL A 61 2.67 6.16 -0.40
CA VAL A 61 4.02 6.71 -0.52
C VAL A 61 4.31 7.69 0.62
N GLY A 62 5.57 8.10 0.74
CA GLY A 62 6.00 9.04 1.77
C GLY A 62 6.92 8.40 2.80
N PHE A 63 7.38 7.18 2.56
CA PHE A 63 8.29 6.49 3.46
C PHE A 63 9.69 7.09 3.37
N PRO A 64 10.37 7.29 4.53
CA PRO A 64 11.72 7.85 4.51
C PRO A 64 12.77 6.92 3.90
N ASP A 65 12.54 5.59 3.95
CA ASP A 65 13.50 4.61 3.45
C ASP A 65 12.81 3.26 3.20
N GLU A 66 13.58 2.32 2.70
CA GLU A 66 13.13 0.94 2.42
C GLU A 66 12.62 0.26 3.70
N ARG A 67 13.35 0.42 4.80
CA ARG A 67 13.01 -0.24 6.06
C ARG A 67 11.62 0.17 6.53
N ALA A 68 11.30 1.46 6.48
CA ALA A 68 9.99 1.97 6.88
C ALA A 68 8.89 1.38 6.01
N ALA A 69 9.12 1.29 4.69
CA ALA A 69 8.14 0.71 3.76
C ALA A 69 7.92 -0.77 4.04
N LEU A 70 8.99 -1.54 4.29
CA LEU A 70 8.88 -2.97 4.57
C LEU A 70 8.19 -3.24 5.91
N GLN A 71 8.44 -2.42 6.93
CA GLN A 71 7.74 -2.52 8.21
C GLN A 71 6.25 -2.24 8.03
N PHE A 72 5.91 -1.24 7.22
CA PHE A 72 4.52 -0.90 6.92
C PHE A 72 3.83 -2.03 6.16
N GLU A 73 4.48 -2.58 5.15
CA GLU A 73 3.96 -3.72 4.37
C GLU A 73 3.66 -4.91 5.27
N TRP A 74 4.60 -5.27 6.13
CA TRP A 74 4.45 -6.39 7.06
C TRP A 74 3.24 -6.19 7.97
N ARG A 75 3.12 -5.00 8.54
CA ARG A 75 2.02 -4.70 9.45
C ARG A 75 0.67 -4.68 8.74
N TRP A 76 0.63 -4.13 7.55
CA TRP A 76 -0.58 -4.11 6.72
C TRP A 76 -1.10 -5.53 6.47
N LYS A 77 -0.21 -6.43 6.10
CA LYS A 77 -0.55 -7.85 5.92
C LYS A 77 -1.05 -8.48 7.21
N GLN A 78 -0.37 -8.23 8.32
CA GLN A 78 -0.72 -8.80 9.61
C GLN A 78 -2.11 -8.34 10.08
N LEU A 79 -2.37 -7.04 10.00
CA LEU A 79 -3.67 -6.49 10.39
C LEU A 79 -4.79 -7.00 9.48
N SER A 80 -4.51 -7.16 8.18
CA SER A 80 -5.49 -7.71 7.24
C SER A 80 -5.95 -9.10 7.63
N ARG A 81 -5.05 -9.95 8.13
CA ARG A 81 -5.38 -11.32 8.55
C ARG A 81 -6.31 -11.34 9.76
N LYS A 82 -6.27 -10.31 10.58
CA LYS A 82 -7.09 -10.22 11.80
C LYS A 82 -8.46 -9.61 11.56
N GLU A 83 -8.70 -9.05 10.36
CA GLU A 83 -9.98 -8.44 10.04
C GLU A 83 -11.07 -9.48 9.83
N ALA A 84 -12.25 -9.21 10.39
CA ALA A 84 -13.38 -10.11 10.32
C ALA A 84 -14.19 -10.00 9.02
N ALA A 85 -13.98 -8.96 8.22
CA ALA A 85 -14.72 -8.76 6.98
C ALA A 85 -14.50 -9.92 6.02
N LYS A 86 -15.56 -10.36 5.33
CA LYS A 86 -15.48 -11.48 4.40
C LYS A 86 -14.85 -11.10 3.06
N ASN A 87 -15.06 -9.87 2.63
CA ASN A 87 -14.52 -9.38 1.36
C ASN A 87 -13.02 -9.09 1.52
N PRO A 88 -12.15 -9.70 0.69
CA PRO A 88 -10.70 -9.50 0.81
C PRO A 88 -10.27 -8.04 0.69
N MET A 89 -10.86 -7.27 -0.23
CA MET A 89 -10.48 -5.86 -0.39
C MET A 89 -10.90 -5.04 0.82
N GLU A 90 -12.08 -5.31 1.37
CA GLU A 90 -12.54 -4.64 2.59
C GLU A 90 -11.59 -4.90 3.76
N ARG A 91 -11.09 -6.13 3.89
CA ARG A 91 -10.07 -6.45 4.90
C ARG A 91 -8.82 -5.60 4.73
N ARG A 92 -8.36 -5.46 3.49
CA ARG A 92 -7.15 -4.69 3.18
C ARG A 92 -7.32 -3.23 3.52
N ILE A 93 -8.45 -2.63 3.14
CA ILE A 93 -8.68 -1.20 3.38
C ILE A 93 -8.95 -0.93 4.86
N THR A 94 -9.74 -1.79 5.53
CA THR A 94 -9.97 -1.64 6.98
C THR A 94 -8.66 -1.73 7.76
N ALA A 95 -7.80 -2.69 7.39
CA ALA A 95 -6.48 -2.81 8.01
C ALA A 95 -5.60 -1.58 7.74
N LEU A 96 -5.67 -1.04 6.53
CA LEU A 96 -4.92 0.17 6.17
C LEU A 96 -5.37 1.36 7.03
N VAL A 97 -6.68 1.55 7.19
CA VAL A 97 -7.23 2.62 8.03
C VAL A 97 -6.74 2.47 9.47
N THR A 98 -6.78 1.25 10.01
CA THR A 98 -6.26 0.97 11.35
C THR A 98 -4.79 1.34 11.46
N LEU A 99 -3.98 0.88 10.52
CA LEU A 99 -2.53 1.13 10.51
C LEU A 99 -2.21 2.62 10.44
N LEU A 100 -2.92 3.36 9.60
CA LEU A 100 -2.68 4.79 9.40
C LEU A 100 -3.13 5.66 10.59
N ASN A 101 -3.80 5.07 11.56
CA ASN A 101 -4.17 5.72 12.81
C ASN A 101 -3.32 5.23 14.00
N MET A 102 -2.39 4.32 13.77
CA MET A 102 -1.42 3.90 14.78
C MET A 102 -0.29 4.93 14.86
N GLU A 103 0.46 4.91 15.96
CA GLU A 103 1.60 5.79 16.14
C GLU A 103 2.76 5.41 15.23
N LYS A 104 2.97 4.10 15.05
CA LYS A 104 4.05 3.54 14.24
C LYS A 104 3.66 2.17 13.72
N ALA A 105 4.31 1.72 12.66
CA ALA A 105 3.97 0.45 12.01
C ALA A 105 4.27 -0.76 12.90
N THR A 106 5.44 -0.78 13.52
CA THR A 106 5.88 -1.88 14.40
C THR A 106 6.54 -1.31 15.65
N SER A 107 6.77 -2.16 16.65
CA SER A 107 7.44 -1.73 17.89
C SER A 107 8.82 -1.14 17.66
N ALA A 108 9.51 -1.60 16.61
CA ALA A 108 10.86 -1.13 16.26
C ALA A 108 10.85 -0.04 15.18
N ALA A 109 9.68 0.36 14.71
CA ALA A 109 9.59 1.33 13.63
C ALA A 109 9.69 2.76 14.12
N ARG A 110 10.16 3.65 13.23
CA ARG A 110 10.12 5.09 13.47
C ARG A 110 8.64 5.53 13.52
N PRO A 111 8.24 6.36 14.49
CA PRO A 111 6.89 6.90 14.53
C PRO A 111 6.54 7.71 13.28
N PHE A 112 5.30 7.61 12.83
CA PHE A 112 4.85 8.34 11.64
C PHE A 112 4.98 9.86 11.78
N CYS A 113 4.83 10.38 13.00
CA CYS A 113 4.98 11.82 13.24
C CYS A 113 6.39 12.33 13.02
N GLU A 114 7.38 11.44 12.93
CA GLU A 114 8.77 11.80 12.65
C GLU A 114 9.12 11.73 11.16
N PHE A 115 8.19 11.32 10.31
CA PHE A 115 8.38 11.36 8.85
C PHE A 115 8.34 12.83 8.38
N GLU A 116 8.96 13.12 7.25
CA GLU A 116 9.03 14.51 6.72
C GLU A 116 7.65 15.12 6.46
N GLY A 117 6.67 14.29 6.12
CA GLY A 117 5.31 14.74 5.86
C GLY A 117 4.34 13.59 6.04
N PRO A 118 3.04 13.83 5.86
CA PRO A 118 2.06 12.77 5.96
C PRO A 118 2.27 11.75 4.84
N LEU A 119 1.96 10.49 5.14
CA LEU A 119 1.89 9.48 4.11
C LEU A 119 0.77 9.85 3.12
N GLN A 120 0.94 9.47 1.87
CA GLN A 120 -0.04 9.76 0.83
C GLN A 120 -0.63 8.45 0.33
N ILE A 121 -1.95 8.34 0.39
CA ILE A 121 -2.68 7.20 -0.15
C ILE A 121 -3.20 7.60 -1.52
N HIS A 122 -2.75 6.91 -2.55
CA HIS A 122 -3.22 7.12 -3.92
C HIS A 122 -4.26 6.06 -4.24
N LEU A 123 -5.52 6.47 -4.29
CA LEU A 123 -6.63 5.59 -4.65
C LEU A 123 -6.74 5.54 -6.18
N GLU A 124 -6.56 4.36 -6.74
CA GLU A 124 -6.52 4.17 -8.19
C GLU A 124 -7.81 3.55 -8.75
N LEU A 125 -8.42 2.62 -8.01
CA LEU A 125 -9.70 2.04 -8.40
C LEU A 125 -10.83 2.73 -7.65
N GLN A 126 -11.53 3.63 -8.31
CA GLN A 126 -12.59 4.44 -7.72
C GLN A 126 -13.75 3.60 -7.19
N GLU A 127 -13.90 2.38 -7.69
CA GLU A 127 -14.92 1.44 -7.20
C GLU A 127 -14.76 1.10 -5.72
N TYR A 128 -13.57 1.32 -5.13
CA TYR A 128 -13.31 1.08 -3.70
C TYR A 128 -13.29 2.36 -2.87
N ARG A 129 -13.61 3.50 -3.47
CA ARG A 129 -13.61 4.78 -2.76
C ARG A 129 -14.54 4.77 -1.54
N PHE A 130 -15.66 4.06 -1.64
CA PHE A 130 -16.64 4.00 -0.55
C PHE A 130 -16.04 3.43 0.75
N LEU A 131 -14.98 2.62 0.66
CA LEU A 131 -14.32 2.05 1.83
C LEU A 131 -13.52 3.09 2.62
N PHE A 132 -13.23 4.23 1.99
CA PHE A 132 -12.51 5.34 2.64
C PHE A 132 -13.44 6.45 3.13
N GLU A 133 -14.71 6.43 2.75
CA GLU A 133 -15.65 7.50 3.13
C GLU A 133 -15.84 7.58 4.64
N GLY A 134 -15.77 8.81 5.16
CA GLY A 134 -15.91 9.07 6.59
C GLY A 134 -14.73 8.62 7.44
N LYS A 135 -13.66 8.13 6.82
CA LYS A 135 -12.46 7.70 7.55
C LYS A 135 -11.48 8.86 7.70
N LEU A 136 -10.91 8.97 8.88
CA LEU A 136 -9.90 9.97 9.20
C LEU A 136 -8.57 9.27 9.40
N PHE A 137 -7.49 9.92 8.95
CA PHE A 137 -6.14 9.39 9.08
C PHE A 137 -5.29 10.40 9.86
N SER A 138 -4.71 9.96 10.97
CA SER A 138 -3.88 10.83 11.79
C SER A 138 -2.58 11.24 11.10
N TYR A 139 -2.04 10.36 10.27
CA TYR A 139 -0.70 10.54 9.68
C TYR A 139 -0.68 10.38 8.17
N ALA A 140 -1.81 10.51 7.52
CA ALA A 140 -1.90 10.32 6.08
C ALA A 140 -2.96 11.22 5.46
N VAL A 141 -2.82 11.45 4.15
CA VAL A 141 -3.83 12.13 3.35
C VAL A 141 -4.22 11.24 2.18
N LEU A 142 -5.49 11.25 1.84
CA LEU A 142 -6.01 10.53 0.69
C LEU A 142 -5.89 11.42 -0.53
N ILE A 143 -5.14 10.97 -1.50
CA ILE A 143 -5.01 11.64 -2.79
C ILE A 143 -6.00 10.95 -3.73
N ASP A 144 -7.05 11.65 -4.05
CA ASP A 144 -8.08 11.15 -4.94
C ASP A 144 -7.87 11.83 -6.29
N ALA A 145 -7.34 11.08 -7.23
CA ALA A 145 -7.14 11.57 -8.58
C ALA A 145 -8.48 11.59 -9.31
N VAL A 146 -9.33 12.53 -8.96
CA VAL A 146 -10.54 12.78 -9.71
C VAL A 146 -10.14 13.60 -10.92
N SER A 147 -10.10 12.94 -12.03
CA SER A 147 -9.95 13.66 -13.29
C SER A 147 -11.28 14.28 -13.67
#